data_19926b450852700084aafa77cbd75896
#
_entry.id   19926b450852700084aafa77cbd75896
#
_cell.length_a   1.000
_cell.length_b   1.000
_cell.length_c   1.000
_cell.angle_alpha   90.00
_cell.angle_beta   90.00
_cell.angle_gamma   90.00
#
_symmetry.space_group_name_H-M   'P 1'
#
loop_
_entity.id
_entity.type
_entity.pdbx_description
1 polymer ?
#
loop_
_entity_poly.entity_id
_entity_poly.type
_entity_poly.pdbx_seq_one_letter_code
_entity_poly.pdbx_strand_id
1 'polypeptide(L)'
;MVKAAAQLGLDANLPTLPITIDAPMEQRLEYAAMCEAGVGAVLDAFAPGVPEAPGVTTTTTTMAGADGNDVTLYISRPEAGGALPAIVHLHGGGMAIASAADPMYTRVREYLASTGLVVVGVEFRNSGGKLGPHPFPAGLNDCAAAVRWVAANRGELGVSHLIVAGESGGGNLTLTVAHKAKREGWLHEIAGFYAQCPYISNLWHEPPDELTSLRECDGYFINLQQASILGSLYDPGNRNANDPTCFAGVATVEDMNGLPPHVISVNELDPMRDEGLDYYRRLVRAGVPAVGRLVAGTCHGGDLMFPAAMPDVFASSVRDLSGFAKNPG
;
A
#
# COMPACT_ATOMS: atom_id res chain seq x y z
N MET A 1 -4.91 19.51 7.34
CA MET A 1 -5.68 18.26 7.35
C MET A 1 -7.10 18.47 7.89
N VAL A 2 -7.34 18.74 9.19
CA VAL A 2 -8.70 18.86 9.79
C VAL A 2 -9.65 19.77 9.00
N LYS A 3 -9.20 20.98 8.62
CA LYS A 3 -10.03 21.89 7.80
C LYS A 3 -10.38 21.33 6.41
N ALA A 4 -9.48 20.58 5.79
CA ALA A 4 -9.73 19.95 4.49
C ALA A 4 -10.70 18.77 4.66
N ALA A 5 -10.52 17.97 5.70
CA ALA A 5 -11.45 16.89 6.05
C ALA A 5 -12.86 17.43 6.35
N ALA A 6 -12.98 18.54 7.09
CA ALA A 6 -14.25 19.19 7.40
C ALA A 6 -15.04 19.63 6.14
N GLN A 7 -14.35 20.06 5.09
CA GLN A 7 -15.00 20.42 3.82
C GLN A 7 -15.72 19.24 3.14
N LEU A 8 -15.33 18.02 3.47
CA LEU A 8 -15.94 16.78 2.97
C LEU A 8 -16.79 16.07 4.04
N GLY A 9 -17.01 16.69 5.20
CA GLY A 9 -17.75 16.08 6.31
C GLY A 9 -17.01 14.94 7.00
N LEU A 10 -15.67 14.89 6.85
CA LEU A 10 -14.81 13.83 7.43
C LEU A 10 -14.17 14.25 8.77
N ASP A 11 -14.64 15.35 9.38
CA ASP A 11 -14.21 15.85 10.69
C ASP A 11 -15.03 15.31 11.86
N ALA A 12 -16.06 14.53 11.56
CA ALA A 12 -16.87 13.79 12.52
C ALA A 12 -16.64 12.28 12.37
N ASN A 13 -16.80 11.55 13.46
CA ASN A 13 -16.76 10.10 13.41
C ASN A 13 -17.82 9.59 12.42
N LEU A 14 -17.38 8.80 11.45
CA LEU A 14 -18.30 8.13 10.54
C LEU A 14 -19.25 7.22 11.35
N PRO A 15 -20.56 7.20 11.03
CA PRO A 15 -21.49 6.34 11.73
C PRO A 15 -21.09 4.87 11.54
N THR A 16 -21.03 4.14 12.65
CA THR A 16 -20.80 2.70 12.63
C THR A 16 -22.06 2.02 12.07
N LEU A 17 -21.92 1.29 10.97
CA LEU A 17 -23.00 0.50 10.42
C LEU A 17 -23.16 -0.81 11.21
N PRO A 18 -24.38 -1.38 11.31
CA PRO A 18 -24.62 -2.60 12.05
C PRO A 18 -24.18 -3.86 11.28
N ILE A 19 -22.94 -3.84 10.76
CA ILE A 19 -22.32 -4.95 10.04
C ILE A 19 -21.02 -5.36 10.73
N THR A 20 -20.79 -6.67 10.85
CA THR A 20 -19.59 -7.26 11.48
C THR A 20 -18.89 -8.22 10.52
N ILE A 21 -17.72 -8.72 10.93
CA ILE A 21 -16.98 -9.75 10.20
C ILE A 21 -17.77 -11.07 10.05
N ASP A 22 -18.75 -11.33 10.92
CA ASP A 22 -19.62 -12.52 10.89
C ASP A 22 -20.83 -12.36 9.97
N ALA A 23 -21.06 -11.17 9.41
CA ALA A 23 -22.13 -10.96 8.45
C ALA A 23 -21.97 -11.84 7.21
N PRO A 24 -23.07 -12.22 6.54
CA PRO A 24 -23.00 -12.95 5.28
C PRO A 24 -22.03 -12.32 4.28
N MET A 25 -21.34 -13.14 3.49
CA MET A 25 -20.34 -12.67 2.51
C MET A 25 -20.91 -11.60 1.58
N GLU A 26 -22.14 -11.76 1.11
CA GLU A 26 -22.82 -10.81 0.24
C GLU A 26 -22.91 -9.42 0.87
N GLN A 27 -23.33 -9.33 2.15
CA GLN A 27 -23.43 -8.05 2.87
C GLN A 27 -22.06 -7.39 3.07
N ARG A 28 -21.00 -8.19 3.33
CA ARG A 28 -19.63 -7.66 3.44
C ARG A 28 -19.10 -7.15 2.10
N LEU A 29 -19.44 -7.80 0.99
CA LEU A 29 -19.11 -7.34 -0.36
C LEU A 29 -19.87 -6.05 -0.72
N GLU A 30 -21.16 -5.94 -0.37
CA GLU A 30 -21.92 -4.70 -0.52
C GLU A 30 -21.31 -3.56 0.30
N TYR A 31 -20.90 -3.86 1.54
CA TYR A 31 -20.20 -2.88 2.38
C TYR A 31 -18.88 -2.44 1.76
N ALA A 32 -18.08 -3.35 1.20
CA ALA A 32 -16.82 -3.02 0.52
C ALA A 32 -17.08 -2.11 -0.69
N ALA A 33 -18.11 -2.38 -1.49
CA ALA A 33 -18.48 -1.53 -2.63
C ALA A 33 -18.89 -0.12 -2.18
N MET A 34 -19.61 -0.01 -1.06
CA MET A 34 -19.96 1.29 -0.46
C MET A 34 -18.70 2.03 0.03
N CYS A 35 -17.78 1.33 0.71
CA CYS A 35 -16.50 1.90 1.14
C CYS A 35 -15.67 2.37 -0.06
N GLU A 36 -15.61 1.58 -1.14
CA GLU A 36 -14.91 1.96 -2.37
C GLU A 36 -15.45 3.26 -2.96
N ALA A 37 -16.78 3.40 -3.05
CA ALA A 37 -17.40 4.62 -3.54
C ALA A 37 -17.07 5.83 -2.65
N GLY A 38 -17.09 5.67 -1.32
CA GLY A 38 -16.76 6.72 -0.38
C GLY A 38 -15.29 7.13 -0.43
N VAL A 39 -14.39 6.16 -0.39
CA VAL A 39 -12.93 6.40 -0.50
C VAL A 39 -12.61 7.02 -1.84
N GLY A 40 -13.17 6.50 -2.95
CA GLY A 40 -13.00 7.06 -4.28
C GLY A 40 -13.38 8.53 -4.35
N ALA A 41 -14.54 8.91 -3.82
CA ALA A 41 -14.97 10.30 -3.80
C ALA A 41 -14.00 11.22 -3.03
N VAL A 42 -13.45 10.74 -1.92
CA VAL A 42 -12.43 11.47 -1.14
C VAL A 42 -11.13 11.64 -1.93
N LEU A 43 -10.63 10.55 -2.51
CA LEU A 43 -9.39 10.57 -3.31
C LEU A 43 -9.55 11.47 -4.55
N ASP A 44 -10.70 11.41 -5.23
CA ASP A 44 -11.00 12.28 -6.39
C ASP A 44 -11.03 13.76 -6.01
N ALA A 45 -11.58 14.09 -4.83
CA ALA A 45 -11.62 15.46 -4.34
C ALA A 45 -10.23 16.03 -4.02
N PHE A 46 -9.28 15.20 -3.60
CA PHE A 46 -7.93 15.63 -3.23
C PHE A 46 -6.89 15.45 -4.36
N ALA A 47 -7.15 14.61 -5.34
CA ALA A 47 -6.23 14.35 -6.45
C ALA A 47 -5.76 15.63 -7.19
N PRO A 48 -6.59 16.66 -7.42
CA PRO A 48 -6.13 17.91 -8.04
C PRO A 48 -5.07 18.68 -7.22
N GLY A 49 -4.91 18.37 -5.95
CA GLY A 49 -3.87 18.95 -5.09
C GLY A 49 -2.47 18.39 -5.35
N VAL A 50 -2.35 17.23 -6.01
CA VAL A 50 -1.03 16.70 -6.42
C VAL A 50 -0.50 17.59 -7.54
N PRO A 51 0.75 18.08 -7.43
CA PRO A 51 1.33 18.92 -8.49
C PRO A 51 1.38 18.21 -9.84
N GLU A 52 1.27 18.96 -10.92
CA GLU A 52 1.46 18.44 -12.26
C GLU A 52 2.89 17.91 -12.47
N ALA A 53 3.03 16.93 -13.33
CA ALA A 53 4.30 16.28 -13.67
C ALA A 53 4.63 16.45 -15.17
N PRO A 54 4.97 17.67 -15.63
CA PRO A 54 5.27 17.88 -17.05
C PRO A 54 6.50 17.05 -17.45
N GLY A 55 6.50 16.55 -18.69
CA GLY A 55 7.58 15.70 -19.22
C GLY A 55 7.57 14.27 -18.69
N VAL A 56 6.45 13.83 -18.11
CA VAL A 56 6.19 12.42 -17.76
C VAL A 56 5.18 11.84 -18.72
N THR A 57 5.45 10.65 -19.23
CA THR A 57 4.51 9.86 -20.05
C THR A 57 4.07 8.63 -19.26
N THR A 58 2.79 8.28 -19.40
CA THR A 58 2.22 7.04 -18.84
C THR A 58 1.76 6.14 -19.97
N THR A 59 2.25 4.91 -19.99
CA THR A 59 1.82 3.85 -20.91
C THR A 59 1.14 2.73 -20.12
N THR A 60 0.24 2.03 -20.80
CA THR A 60 -0.44 0.85 -20.20
C THR A 60 0.01 -0.39 -20.95
N THR A 61 0.33 -1.44 -20.20
CA THR A 61 0.61 -2.77 -20.74
C THR A 61 -0.13 -3.84 -19.97
N THR A 62 -0.34 -4.99 -20.58
CA THR A 62 -0.95 -6.15 -19.95
C THR A 62 0.06 -7.29 -19.93
N MET A 63 0.15 -7.97 -18.81
CA MET A 63 0.99 -9.16 -18.64
C MET A 63 0.17 -10.35 -18.13
N ALA A 64 0.66 -11.56 -18.37
CA ALA A 64 0.06 -12.76 -17.79
C ALA A 64 0.36 -12.83 -16.28
N GLY A 65 -0.67 -12.94 -15.46
CA GLY A 65 -0.56 -13.26 -14.05
C GLY A 65 -0.21 -14.73 -13.79
N ALA A 66 0.17 -15.03 -12.55
CA ALA A 66 0.56 -16.38 -12.15
C ALA A 66 -0.60 -17.41 -12.22
N ASP A 67 -1.82 -16.93 -12.11
CA ASP A 67 -3.04 -17.77 -12.12
C ASP A 67 -3.70 -17.84 -13.52
N GLY A 68 -3.01 -17.39 -14.57
CA GLY A 68 -3.51 -17.36 -15.95
C GLY A 68 -4.45 -16.20 -16.25
N ASN A 69 -4.58 -15.25 -15.36
CA ASN A 69 -5.31 -14.00 -15.52
C ASN A 69 -4.45 -12.92 -16.18
N ASP A 70 -5.09 -11.89 -16.71
CA ASP A 70 -4.42 -10.67 -17.15
C ASP A 70 -4.19 -9.72 -15.98
N VAL A 71 -3.00 -9.09 -15.93
CA VAL A 71 -2.65 -8.04 -14.98
C VAL A 71 -2.25 -6.80 -15.75
N THR A 72 -2.95 -5.70 -15.53
CA THR A 72 -2.64 -4.41 -16.16
C THR A 72 -1.57 -3.66 -15.36
N LEU A 73 -0.60 -3.09 -16.06
CA LEU A 73 0.46 -2.26 -15.49
C LEU A 73 0.40 -0.85 -16.10
N TYR A 74 0.44 0.16 -15.24
CA TYR A 74 0.52 1.58 -15.62
C TYR A 74 1.95 2.07 -15.39
N ILE A 75 2.68 2.34 -16.48
CA ILE A 75 4.11 2.66 -16.44
C ILE A 75 4.30 4.14 -16.70
N SER A 76 4.63 4.90 -15.66
CA SER A 76 4.92 6.33 -15.72
C SER A 76 6.44 6.55 -15.70
N ARG A 77 6.97 7.35 -16.65
CA ARG A 77 8.40 7.65 -16.72
C ARG A 77 8.67 9.03 -17.30
N PRO A 78 9.80 9.67 -16.96
CA PRO A 78 10.24 10.89 -17.65
C PRO A 78 10.52 10.62 -19.14
N GLU A 79 10.23 11.59 -20.01
CA GLU A 79 10.53 11.52 -21.44
C GLU A 79 12.04 11.45 -21.70
N ALA A 80 12.82 12.17 -20.90
CA ALA A 80 14.29 12.13 -20.97
C ALA A 80 14.85 11.09 -20.03
N GLY A 81 15.74 10.23 -20.50
CA GLY A 81 16.39 9.31 -19.59
C GLY A 81 17.26 8.23 -20.21
N GLY A 82 18.13 7.66 -19.37
CA GLY A 82 18.82 6.40 -19.51
C GLY A 82 18.13 5.35 -18.64
N ALA A 83 18.92 4.45 -18.05
CA ALA A 83 18.40 3.51 -17.05
C ALA A 83 18.13 4.24 -15.73
N LEU A 84 16.88 4.20 -15.26
CA LEU A 84 16.40 4.85 -14.03
C LEU A 84 16.04 3.79 -12.97
N PRO A 85 16.12 4.14 -11.68
CA PRO A 85 15.53 3.31 -10.63
C PRO A 85 14.02 3.18 -10.82
N ALA A 86 13.46 2.03 -10.43
CA ALA A 86 12.01 1.81 -10.53
C ALA A 86 11.36 1.58 -9.17
N ILE A 87 10.11 2.02 -9.09
CA ILE A 87 9.16 1.64 -8.03
C ILE A 87 8.08 0.79 -8.66
N VAL A 88 7.88 -0.44 -8.15
CA VAL A 88 6.64 -1.19 -8.38
C VAL A 88 5.70 -0.79 -7.27
N HIS A 89 4.65 -0.03 -7.62
CA HIS A 89 3.72 0.61 -6.68
C HIS A 89 2.45 -0.20 -6.54
N LEU A 90 2.09 -0.50 -5.28
CA LEU A 90 0.92 -1.26 -4.88
C LEU A 90 -0.02 -0.34 -4.11
N HIS A 91 -1.19 -0.06 -4.68
CA HIS A 91 -2.15 0.89 -4.11
C HIS A 91 -2.80 0.41 -2.81
N GLY A 92 -3.33 1.34 -2.02
CA GLY A 92 -4.08 1.09 -0.80
C GLY A 92 -5.48 0.48 -1.05
N GLY A 93 -6.31 0.48 -0.01
CA GLY A 93 -7.69 -0.05 -0.09
C GLY A 93 -7.87 -1.40 0.59
N GLY A 94 -7.01 -1.77 1.55
CA GLY A 94 -7.15 -2.98 2.39
C GLY A 94 -7.12 -4.28 1.60
N MET A 95 -6.44 -4.34 0.46
CA MET A 95 -6.43 -5.47 -0.49
C MET A 95 -7.82 -5.85 -1.01
N ALA A 96 -8.82 -4.99 -0.79
CA ALA A 96 -10.23 -5.29 -1.06
C ALA A 96 -10.90 -4.31 -2.02
N ILE A 97 -10.43 -3.08 -2.11
CA ILE A 97 -11.04 -1.99 -2.88
C ILE A 97 -10.00 -1.12 -3.56
N ALA A 98 -10.44 -0.15 -4.38
CA ALA A 98 -9.64 0.79 -5.15
C ALA A 98 -8.97 0.19 -6.39
N SER A 99 -8.29 1.04 -7.16
CA SER A 99 -7.65 0.70 -8.44
C SER A 99 -6.40 1.55 -8.65
N ALA A 100 -5.38 0.98 -9.24
CA ALA A 100 -4.19 1.71 -9.65
C ALA A 100 -4.51 2.79 -10.72
N ALA A 101 -5.66 2.70 -11.39
CA ALA A 101 -6.16 3.69 -12.35
C ALA A 101 -6.87 4.88 -11.69
N ASP A 102 -7.18 4.84 -10.39
CA ASP A 102 -7.88 5.95 -9.73
C ASP A 102 -7.04 7.23 -9.81
N PRO A 103 -7.68 8.41 -9.96
CA PRO A 103 -7.00 9.68 -10.27
C PRO A 103 -5.88 10.06 -9.28
N MET A 104 -6.07 9.82 -7.99
CA MET A 104 -5.05 10.09 -6.98
C MET A 104 -3.80 9.26 -7.23
N TYR A 105 -3.94 7.95 -7.42
CA TYR A 105 -2.80 7.05 -7.67
C TYR A 105 -2.09 7.35 -8.99
N THR A 106 -2.85 7.71 -10.02
CA THR A 106 -2.27 8.14 -11.30
C THR A 106 -1.41 9.38 -11.12
N ARG A 107 -1.93 10.43 -10.47
CA ARG A 107 -1.20 11.68 -10.24
C ARG A 107 0.03 11.51 -9.35
N VAL A 108 -0.09 10.76 -8.25
CA VAL A 108 1.04 10.48 -7.35
C VAL A 108 2.13 9.70 -8.08
N ARG A 109 1.76 8.72 -8.90
CA ARG A 109 2.68 7.93 -9.71
C ARG A 109 3.43 8.80 -10.72
N GLU A 110 2.73 9.68 -11.42
CA GLU A 110 3.32 10.62 -12.37
C GLU A 110 4.24 11.63 -11.66
N TYR A 111 3.83 12.14 -10.52
CA TYR A 111 4.65 13.06 -9.74
C TYR A 111 5.92 12.40 -9.19
N LEU A 112 5.83 11.16 -8.71
CA LEU A 112 7.01 10.35 -8.35
C LEU A 112 7.92 10.13 -9.57
N ALA A 113 7.36 9.81 -10.74
CA ALA A 113 8.15 9.62 -11.95
C ALA A 113 8.89 10.89 -12.36
N SER A 114 8.30 12.09 -12.17
CA SER A 114 8.95 13.38 -12.46
C SER A 114 10.21 13.62 -11.63
N THR A 115 10.39 12.89 -10.54
CA THR A 115 11.62 12.94 -9.73
C THR A 115 12.79 12.12 -10.33
N GLY A 116 12.62 11.51 -11.49
CA GLY A 116 13.65 10.71 -12.18
C GLY A 116 13.55 9.21 -11.87
N LEU A 117 12.34 8.68 -11.83
CA LEU A 117 12.03 7.27 -11.59
C LEU A 117 11.17 6.69 -12.71
N VAL A 118 11.22 5.37 -12.88
CA VAL A 118 10.15 4.62 -13.52
C VAL A 118 9.19 4.15 -12.42
N VAL A 119 7.90 4.48 -12.53
CA VAL A 119 6.92 4.06 -11.54
C VAL A 119 5.86 3.18 -12.20
N VAL A 120 5.76 1.93 -11.74
CA VAL A 120 4.86 0.91 -12.30
C VAL A 120 3.74 0.65 -11.32
N GLY A 121 2.55 1.18 -11.59
CA GLY A 121 1.33 0.87 -10.82
C GLY A 121 0.75 -0.47 -11.27
N VAL A 122 0.45 -1.33 -10.32
CA VAL A 122 -0.07 -2.68 -10.57
C VAL A 122 -1.57 -2.71 -10.32
N GLU A 123 -2.36 -3.10 -11.33
CA GLU A 123 -3.80 -3.34 -11.19
C GLU A 123 -4.00 -4.79 -10.75
N PHE A 124 -3.89 -5.02 -9.46
CA PHE A 124 -4.05 -6.35 -8.89
C PHE A 124 -5.51 -6.66 -8.54
N ARG A 125 -5.87 -7.93 -8.51
CA ARG A 125 -7.19 -8.40 -8.10
C ARG A 125 -7.44 -8.08 -6.63
N ASN A 126 -8.59 -7.46 -6.33
CA ASN A 126 -9.05 -7.17 -4.98
C ASN A 126 -9.95 -8.28 -4.41
N SER A 127 -10.05 -8.36 -3.09
CA SER A 127 -10.96 -9.30 -2.42
C SER A 127 -12.43 -8.82 -2.37
N GLY A 128 -12.71 -7.57 -2.77
CA GLY A 128 -14.02 -6.95 -2.89
C GLY A 128 -14.03 -5.87 -3.96
N GLY A 129 -14.99 -4.95 -3.89
CA GLY A 129 -15.11 -3.81 -4.81
C GLY A 129 -15.20 -4.20 -6.29
N LYS A 130 -14.87 -3.25 -7.16
CA LYS A 130 -15.00 -3.41 -8.63
C LYS A 130 -14.01 -4.42 -9.24
N LEU A 131 -12.89 -4.69 -8.58
CA LEU A 131 -11.86 -5.65 -9.03
C LEU A 131 -11.92 -6.99 -8.27
N GLY A 132 -12.95 -7.23 -7.49
CA GLY A 132 -13.19 -8.47 -6.74
C GLY A 132 -14.38 -9.27 -7.24
N PRO A 133 -14.74 -10.35 -6.51
CA PRO A 133 -14.12 -10.81 -5.27
C PRO A 133 -13.03 -11.86 -5.49
N HIS A 134 -11.80 -11.52 -5.19
CA HIS A 134 -10.65 -12.43 -5.30
C HIS A 134 -9.85 -12.43 -3.99
N PRO A 135 -10.18 -13.31 -3.02
CA PRO A 135 -9.49 -13.37 -1.74
C PRO A 135 -8.02 -13.79 -1.89
N PHE A 136 -7.28 -13.70 -0.80
CA PHE A 136 -5.92 -14.21 -0.72
C PHE A 136 -5.82 -15.65 -1.26
N PRO A 137 -4.78 -15.95 -2.08
CA PRO A 137 -3.60 -15.13 -2.38
C PRO A 137 -3.66 -14.38 -3.74
N ALA A 138 -4.83 -14.18 -4.35
CA ALA A 138 -4.96 -13.69 -5.73
C ALA A 138 -4.21 -12.36 -5.97
N GLY A 139 -4.49 -11.31 -5.18
CA GLY A 139 -3.82 -10.02 -5.32
C GLY A 139 -2.31 -10.09 -5.06
N LEU A 140 -1.88 -10.89 -4.08
CA LEU A 140 -0.45 -11.13 -3.84
C LEU A 140 0.24 -11.79 -5.05
N ASN A 141 -0.41 -12.78 -5.67
CA ASN A 141 0.13 -13.45 -6.85
C ASN A 141 0.28 -12.48 -8.02
N ASP A 142 -0.69 -11.59 -8.24
CA ASP A 142 -0.61 -10.56 -9.27
C ASP A 142 0.54 -9.58 -8.99
N CYS A 143 0.69 -9.10 -7.75
CA CYS A 143 1.77 -8.21 -7.34
C CYS A 143 3.14 -8.87 -7.52
N ALA A 144 3.31 -10.12 -7.07
CA ALA A 144 4.55 -10.87 -7.23
C ALA A 144 4.89 -11.11 -8.70
N ALA A 145 3.90 -11.46 -9.52
CA ALA A 145 4.09 -11.64 -10.96
C ALA A 145 4.52 -10.31 -11.63
N ALA A 146 3.91 -9.19 -11.25
CA ALA A 146 4.25 -7.86 -11.76
C ALA A 146 5.69 -7.46 -11.39
N VAL A 147 6.12 -7.67 -10.15
CA VAL A 147 7.50 -7.41 -9.71
C VAL A 147 8.50 -8.21 -10.55
N ARG A 148 8.26 -9.51 -10.72
CA ARG A 148 9.12 -10.37 -11.54
C ARG A 148 9.11 -10.00 -13.02
N TRP A 149 7.94 -9.60 -13.54
CA TRP A 149 7.84 -9.11 -14.92
C TRP A 149 8.70 -7.84 -15.13
N VAL A 150 8.62 -6.86 -14.21
CA VAL A 150 9.46 -5.66 -14.26
C VAL A 150 10.95 -6.04 -14.17
N ALA A 151 11.31 -6.96 -13.28
CA ALA A 151 12.68 -7.45 -13.14
C ALA A 151 13.21 -8.10 -14.42
N ALA A 152 12.40 -8.92 -15.08
CA ALA A 152 12.75 -9.60 -16.33
C ALA A 152 12.86 -8.63 -17.54
N ASN A 153 12.07 -7.55 -17.54
CA ASN A 153 12.01 -6.58 -18.64
C ASN A 153 12.80 -5.29 -18.37
N ARG A 154 13.73 -5.29 -17.39
CA ARG A 154 14.50 -4.09 -17.00
C ARG A 154 15.17 -3.40 -18.19
N GLY A 155 15.73 -4.17 -19.11
CA GLY A 155 16.41 -3.61 -20.30
C GLY A 155 15.49 -2.82 -21.21
N GLU A 156 14.32 -3.37 -21.52
CA GLU A 156 13.29 -2.74 -22.35
C GLU A 156 12.67 -1.52 -21.67
N LEU A 157 12.41 -1.64 -20.36
CA LEU A 157 11.86 -0.57 -19.55
C LEU A 157 12.87 0.53 -19.20
N GLY A 158 14.16 0.35 -19.48
CA GLY A 158 15.20 1.28 -19.06
C GLY A 158 15.28 1.39 -17.53
N VAL A 159 15.22 0.25 -16.82
CA VAL A 159 15.27 0.18 -15.36
C VAL A 159 16.63 -0.33 -14.88
N SER A 160 17.30 0.43 -14.00
CA SER A 160 18.60 0.04 -13.40
C SER A 160 18.40 -1.00 -12.29
N HIS A 161 17.52 -0.73 -11.36
CA HIS A 161 17.10 -1.61 -10.26
C HIS A 161 15.67 -1.25 -9.85
N LEU A 162 15.04 -2.07 -9.05
CA LEU A 162 13.68 -1.82 -8.58
C LEU A 162 13.54 -2.01 -7.08
N ILE A 163 12.64 -1.23 -6.50
CA ILE A 163 12.06 -1.44 -5.17
C ILE A 163 10.56 -1.73 -5.31
N VAL A 164 9.98 -2.31 -4.28
CA VAL A 164 8.52 -2.42 -4.14
C VAL A 164 8.05 -1.41 -3.09
N ALA A 165 7.01 -0.66 -3.40
CA ALA A 165 6.43 0.29 -2.46
C ALA A 165 4.91 0.29 -2.51
N GLY A 166 4.27 0.60 -1.39
CA GLY A 166 2.82 0.74 -1.33
C GLY A 166 2.35 1.25 0.02
N GLU A 167 1.13 1.75 0.05
CA GLU A 167 0.50 2.29 1.25
C GLU A 167 -0.69 1.43 1.71
N SER A 168 -0.97 1.40 3.01
CA SER A 168 -2.12 0.71 3.60
C SER A 168 -2.16 -0.78 3.22
N GLY A 169 -3.21 -1.25 2.56
CA GLY A 169 -3.28 -2.60 1.98
C GLY A 169 -2.13 -2.89 1.00
N GLY A 170 -1.73 -1.90 0.16
CA GLY A 170 -0.55 -2.00 -0.69
C GLY A 170 0.75 -2.06 0.11
N GLY A 171 0.79 -1.45 1.30
CA GLY A 171 1.88 -1.61 2.28
C GLY A 171 1.99 -3.05 2.78
N ASN A 172 0.86 -3.71 3.07
CA ASN A 172 0.84 -5.15 3.37
C ASN A 172 1.36 -5.97 2.18
N LEU A 173 0.82 -5.73 0.98
CA LEU A 173 1.26 -6.45 -0.22
C LEU A 173 2.76 -6.23 -0.50
N THR A 174 3.29 -5.04 -0.23
CA THR A 174 4.73 -4.75 -0.30
C THR A 174 5.54 -5.68 0.59
N LEU A 175 5.16 -5.80 1.85
CA LEU A 175 5.86 -6.65 2.82
C LEU A 175 5.61 -8.14 2.58
N THR A 176 4.40 -8.52 2.17
CA THR A 176 4.09 -9.94 1.86
C THR A 176 4.77 -10.41 0.58
N VAL A 177 5.01 -9.52 -0.40
CA VAL A 177 5.88 -9.80 -1.56
C VAL A 177 7.30 -10.11 -1.10
N ALA A 178 7.86 -9.41 -0.09
CA ALA A 178 9.19 -9.71 0.44
C ALA A 178 9.26 -11.13 1.02
N HIS A 179 8.27 -11.54 1.82
CA HIS A 179 8.19 -12.89 2.38
C HIS A 179 7.99 -13.96 1.29
N LYS A 180 7.14 -13.68 0.30
CA LYS A 180 6.93 -14.57 -0.85
C LYS A 180 8.20 -14.71 -1.68
N ALA A 181 8.88 -13.61 -2.00
CA ALA A 181 10.12 -13.61 -2.76
C ALA A 181 11.25 -14.37 -2.04
N LYS A 182 11.35 -14.23 -0.72
CA LYS A 182 12.29 -15.00 0.09
C LYS A 182 11.96 -16.49 0.07
N ARG A 183 10.69 -16.87 0.29
CA ARG A 183 10.22 -18.25 0.29
C ARG A 183 10.46 -18.95 -1.05
N GLU A 184 10.32 -18.22 -2.16
CA GLU A 184 10.44 -18.72 -3.53
C GLU A 184 11.84 -18.51 -4.16
N GLY A 185 12.78 -17.85 -3.45
CA GLY A 185 14.19 -17.74 -3.86
C GLY A 185 14.50 -16.65 -4.90
N TRP A 186 13.61 -15.68 -5.14
CA TRP A 186 13.82 -14.59 -6.10
C TRP A 186 13.97 -13.19 -5.45
N LEU A 187 14.21 -13.15 -4.13
CA LEU A 187 14.39 -11.91 -3.38
C LEU A 187 15.52 -11.01 -3.92
N HIS A 188 16.53 -11.60 -4.55
CA HIS A 188 17.66 -10.93 -5.17
C HIS A 188 17.28 -10.03 -6.37
N GLU A 189 16.09 -10.14 -6.90
CA GLU A 189 15.56 -9.29 -7.96
C GLU A 189 15.15 -7.89 -7.44
N ILE A 190 15.02 -7.71 -6.12
CA ILE A 190 14.45 -6.53 -5.46
C ILE A 190 15.51 -5.86 -4.59
N ALA A 191 15.75 -4.57 -4.81
CA ALA A 191 16.75 -3.81 -4.09
C ALA A 191 16.29 -3.32 -2.70
N GLY A 192 14.97 -3.20 -2.48
CA GLY A 192 14.43 -2.77 -1.18
C GLY A 192 12.90 -2.67 -1.18
N PHE A 193 12.34 -2.40 0.00
CA PHE A 193 10.89 -2.31 0.23
C PHE A 193 10.55 -1.05 1.01
N TYR A 194 9.49 -0.35 0.59
CA TYR A 194 9.01 0.86 1.27
C TYR A 194 7.51 0.73 1.56
N ALA A 195 7.14 0.47 2.81
CA ALA A 195 5.76 0.34 3.23
C ALA A 195 5.30 1.59 3.98
N GLN A 196 4.24 2.24 3.49
CA GLN A 196 3.62 3.42 4.11
C GLN A 196 2.33 3.01 4.81
N CYS A 197 2.12 3.50 6.04
CA CYS A 197 0.96 3.21 6.88
C CYS A 197 0.44 1.76 6.70
N PRO A 198 1.31 0.73 6.82
CA PRO A 198 0.99 -0.61 6.36
C PRO A 198 -0.12 -1.26 7.19
N TYR A 199 -1.10 -1.85 6.52
CA TYR A 199 -2.24 -2.57 7.06
C TYR A 199 -1.92 -4.06 7.17
N ILE A 200 -1.17 -4.47 8.19
CA ILE A 200 -0.42 -5.73 8.22
C ILE A 200 -0.88 -6.78 9.24
N SER A 201 -1.85 -6.46 10.07
CA SER A 201 -2.44 -7.43 10.99
C SER A 201 -3.91 -7.73 10.63
N ASN A 202 -4.49 -8.74 11.27
CA ASN A 202 -5.92 -9.01 11.23
C ASN A 202 -6.51 -8.97 12.65
N LEU A 203 -6.03 -7.99 13.46
CA LEU A 203 -6.34 -7.89 14.88
C LEU A 203 -7.33 -6.77 15.20
N TRP A 204 -7.86 -6.09 14.19
CA TRP A 204 -8.67 -4.86 14.37
C TRP A 204 -10.03 -5.11 15.01
N HIS A 205 -10.61 -6.30 14.86
CA HIS A 205 -11.88 -6.67 15.51
C HIS A 205 -11.71 -7.02 17.00
N GLU A 206 -10.52 -7.44 17.41
CA GLU A 206 -10.13 -7.73 18.78
C GLU A 206 -8.73 -7.14 19.06
N PRO A 207 -8.61 -5.79 19.13
CA PRO A 207 -7.32 -5.14 19.21
C PRO A 207 -6.59 -5.49 20.50
N PRO A 208 -5.34 -5.99 20.43
CA PRO A 208 -4.54 -6.31 21.62
C PRO A 208 -4.12 -5.02 22.35
N ASP A 209 -3.88 -5.15 23.67
CA ASP A 209 -3.56 -3.99 24.50
C ASP A 209 -2.23 -3.31 24.14
N GLU A 210 -1.30 -4.07 23.57
CA GLU A 210 0.03 -3.59 23.17
C GLU A 210 0.00 -2.67 21.96
N LEU A 211 -1.04 -2.77 21.12
CA LEU A 211 -1.24 -1.92 19.94
C LEU A 211 -2.23 -0.80 20.29
N THR A 212 -1.79 0.14 21.12
CA THR A 212 -2.65 1.18 21.69
C THR A 212 -3.26 2.09 20.62
N SER A 213 -2.53 2.35 19.53
CA SER A 213 -3.02 3.18 18.41
C SER A 213 -4.31 2.66 17.79
N LEU A 214 -4.55 1.35 17.81
CA LEU A 214 -5.81 0.77 17.33
C LEU A 214 -7.04 1.34 18.06
N ARG A 215 -6.92 1.69 19.35
CA ARG A 215 -8.01 2.31 20.12
C ARG A 215 -7.91 3.83 20.16
N GLU A 216 -6.70 4.38 20.35
CA GLU A 216 -6.49 5.82 20.49
C GLU A 216 -6.82 6.61 19.22
N CYS A 217 -6.59 6.01 18.05
CA CYS A 217 -6.74 6.64 16.76
C CYS A 217 -7.95 6.12 15.95
N ASP A 218 -8.79 5.24 16.53
CA ASP A 218 -9.98 4.72 15.87
C ASP A 218 -10.93 5.86 15.45
N GLY A 219 -11.32 5.86 14.18
CA GLY A 219 -12.19 6.88 13.61
C GLY A 219 -11.47 8.12 13.05
N TYR A 220 -10.17 8.26 13.22
CA TYR A 220 -9.41 9.29 12.52
C TYR A 220 -9.17 8.91 11.06
N PHE A 221 -10.14 9.23 10.20
CA PHE A 221 -10.19 8.97 8.77
C PHE A 221 -10.55 7.52 8.40
N ILE A 222 -9.99 6.54 9.07
CA ILE A 222 -10.38 5.12 8.98
C ILE A 222 -10.83 4.63 10.35
N ASN A 223 -11.64 3.59 10.37
CA ASN A 223 -12.07 2.94 11.61
C ASN A 223 -11.83 1.43 11.60
N LEU A 224 -11.74 0.85 12.78
CA LEU A 224 -11.44 -0.58 12.95
C LEU A 224 -12.53 -1.49 12.39
N GLN A 225 -13.79 -1.06 12.39
CA GLN A 225 -14.87 -1.85 11.80
C GLN A 225 -14.67 -2.01 10.30
N GLN A 226 -14.40 -0.92 9.58
CA GLN A 226 -14.11 -0.96 8.15
C GLN A 226 -12.89 -1.84 7.86
N ALA A 227 -11.80 -1.62 8.60
CA ALA A 227 -10.60 -2.42 8.49
C ALA A 227 -10.91 -3.92 8.67
N SER A 228 -11.60 -4.29 9.75
CA SER A 228 -11.95 -5.68 10.05
C SER A 228 -12.77 -6.33 8.94
N ILE A 229 -13.76 -5.62 8.38
CA ILE A 229 -14.61 -6.15 7.31
C ILE A 229 -13.80 -6.38 6.04
N LEU A 230 -12.96 -5.40 5.62
CA LEU A 230 -12.11 -5.55 4.44
C LEU A 230 -11.10 -6.69 4.62
N GLY A 231 -10.47 -6.80 5.79
CA GLY A 231 -9.58 -7.91 6.13
C GLY A 231 -10.28 -9.27 6.09
N SER A 232 -11.55 -9.34 6.54
CA SER A 232 -12.36 -10.57 6.48
C SER A 232 -12.77 -11.00 5.07
N LEU A 233 -12.75 -10.09 4.09
CA LEU A 233 -12.89 -10.41 2.67
C LEU A 233 -11.58 -10.89 2.07
N TYR A 234 -10.45 -10.33 2.54
CA TYR A 234 -9.12 -10.73 2.07
C TYR A 234 -8.76 -12.13 2.53
N ASP A 235 -8.98 -12.46 3.81
CA ASP A 235 -8.79 -13.81 4.36
C ASP A 235 -10.10 -14.37 4.95
N PRO A 236 -11.00 -14.93 4.13
CA PRO A 236 -12.28 -15.42 4.60
C PRO A 236 -12.14 -16.55 5.62
N GLY A 237 -12.70 -16.31 6.81
CA GLY A 237 -12.66 -17.26 7.92
C GLY A 237 -11.29 -17.34 8.59
N ASN A 238 -10.44 -16.33 8.38
CA ASN A 238 -9.13 -16.19 9.05
C ASN A 238 -8.23 -17.44 8.90
N ARG A 239 -8.27 -18.06 7.72
CA ARG A 239 -7.63 -19.35 7.45
C ARG A 239 -6.10 -19.26 7.33
N ASN A 240 -5.61 -18.06 7.03
CA ASN A 240 -4.21 -17.78 6.81
C ASN A 240 -3.65 -16.82 7.89
N ALA A 241 -4.27 -16.82 9.08
CA ALA A 241 -3.93 -15.91 10.18
C ALA A 241 -2.45 -15.95 10.61
N ASN A 242 -1.78 -17.10 10.39
CA ASN A 242 -0.37 -17.30 10.76
C ASN A 242 0.56 -17.33 9.53
N ASP A 243 0.09 -16.99 8.34
CA ASP A 243 0.93 -16.94 7.14
C ASP A 243 1.44 -15.50 6.91
N PRO A 244 2.76 -15.24 7.04
CA PRO A 244 3.34 -13.92 6.82
C PRO A 244 3.23 -13.44 5.36
N THR A 245 2.78 -14.27 4.43
CA THR A 245 2.43 -13.85 3.08
C THR A 245 0.97 -13.39 2.95
N CYS A 246 0.11 -13.65 3.93
CA CYS A 246 -1.23 -13.09 3.99
C CYS A 246 -1.22 -11.72 4.69
N PHE A 247 -0.81 -11.72 5.94
CA PHE A 247 -0.61 -10.50 6.74
C PHE A 247 0.81 -10.46 7.28
N ALA A 248 1.61 -9.50 6.83
CA ALA A 248 3.03 -9.42 7.19
C ALA A 248 3.26 -9.25 8.70
N GLY A 249 2.27 -8.72 9.43
CA GLY A 249 2.33 -8.49 10.86
C GLY A 249 2.58 -9.74 11.70
N VAL A 250 2.34 -10.95 11.19
CA VAL A 250 2.59 -12.20 11.93
C VAL A 250 4.00 -12.76 11.71
N ALA A 251 4.81 -12.16 10.82
CA ALA A 251 6.17 -12.62 10.56
C ALA A 251 7.03 -12.60 11.81
N THR A 252 7.76 -13.67 12.05
CA THR A 252 8.74 -13.78 13.14
C THR A 252 10.04 -13.07 12.76
N VAL A 253 10.94 -12.90 13.74
CA VAL A 253 12.30 -12.37 13.49
C VAL A 253 13.06 -13.29 12.52
N GLU A 254 12.87 -14.61 12.63
CA GLU A 254 13.47 -15.60 11.74
C GLU A 254 12.97 -15.46 10.30
N ASP A 255 11.69 -15.18 10.11
CA ASP A 255 11.10 -14.93 8.78
C ASP A 255 11.73 -13.72 8.10
N MET A 256 12.18 -12.74 8.90
CA MET A 256 12.76 -11.50 8.40
C MET A 256 14.26 -11.60 8.09
N ASN A 257 14.99 -12.61 8.60
CA ASN A 257 16.43 -12.75 8.37
C ASN A 257 16.77 -12.73 6.88
N GLY A 258 17.75 -11.89 6.49
CA GLY A 258 18.23 -11.80 5.12
C GLY A 258 17.31 -11.05 4.15
N LEU A 259 16.29 -10.35 4.65
CA LEU A 259 15.54 -9.41 3.83
C LEU A 259 16.42 -8.19 3.45
N PRO A 260 16.23 -7.59 2.27
CA PRO A 260 16.97 -6.39 1.85
C PRO A 260 16.51 -5.15 2.64
N PRO A 261 17.08 -3.96 2.38
CA PRO A 261 16.70 -2.73 3.06
C PRO A 261 15.19 -2.44 3.03
N HIS A 262 14.67 -1.99 4.17
CA HIS A 262 13.26 -1.64 4.37
C HIS A 262 13.08 -0.23 4.92
N VAL A 263 12.04 0.47 4.46
CA VAL A 263 11.49 1.65 5.15
C VAL A 263 10.07 1.34 5.57
N ILE A 264 9.77 1.57 6.85
CA ILE A 264 8.41 1.52 7.40
C ILE A 264 8.04 2.94 7.82
N SER A 265 7.15 3.58 7.06
CA SER A 265 6.65 4.91 7.37
C SER A 265 5.25 4.79 7.97
N VAL A 266 5.01 5.41 9.11
CA VAL A 266 3.71 5.40 9.80
C VAL A 266 3.23 6.81 10.08
N ASN A 267 1.92 6.99 10.21
CA ASN A 267 1.29 8.27 10.53
C ASN A 267 0.96 8.33 12.03
N GLU A 268 1.13 9.50 12.68
CA GLU A 268 0.94 9.65 14.13
C GLU A 268 -0.48 9.31 14.59
N LEU A 269 -1.48 9.81 13.86
CA LEU A 269 -2.91 9.67 14.19
C LEU A 269 -3.56 8.52 13.39
N ASP A 270 -2.83 7.42 13.22
CA ASP A 270 -3.25 6.25 12.46
C ASP A 270 -3.49 5.07 13.41
N PRO A 271 -4.67 4.43 13.36
CA PRO A 271 -4.89 3.18 14.11
C PRO A 271 -3.81 2.13 13.86
N MET A 272 -3.26 2.05 12.63
CA MET A 272 -2.26 1.04 12.23
C MET A 272 -0.81 1.42 12.57
N ARG A 273 -0.59 2.55 13.25
CA ARG A 273 0.75 3.06 13.62
C ARG A 273 1.60 2.03 14.36
N ASP A 274 1.05 1.46 15.41
CA ASP A 274 1.82 0.64 16.33
C ASP A 274 2.19 -0.72 15.74
N GLU A 275 1.34 -1.31 14.89
CA GLU A 275 1.68 -2.55 14.17
C GLU A 275 2.82 -2.34 13.17
N GLY A 276 2.84 -1.19 12.47
CA GLY A 276 3.96 -0.82 11.59
C GLY A 276 5.26 -0.61 12.36
N LEU A 277 5.22 0.08 13.51
CA LEU A 277 6.39 0.29 14.36
C LEU A 277 6.90 -1.02 15.00
N ASP A 278 6.02 -1.94 15.34
CA ASP A 278 6.42 -3.25 15.86
C ASP A 278 7.10 -4.09 14.75
N TYR A 279 6.55 -4.08 13.55
CA TYR A 279 7.17 -4.72 12.40
C TYR A 279 8.59 -4.16 12.13
N TYR A 280 8.76 -2.83 12.14
CA TYR A 280 10.06 -2.18 12.04
C TYR A 280 11.05 -2.67 13.10
N ARG A 281 10.63 -2.73 14.36
CA ARG A 281 11.50 -3.20 15.47
C ARG A 281 11.93 -4.65 15.27
N ARG A 282 11.06 -5.50 14.71
CA ARG A 282 11.39 -6.90 14.37
C ARG A 282 12.39 -6.98 13.22
N LEU A 283 12.26 -6.15 12.18
CA LEU A 283 13.27 -6.04 11.12
C LEU A 283 14.66 -5.70 11.68
N VAL A 284 14.74 -4.71 12.57
CA VAL A 284 16.02 -4.33 13.23
C VAL A 284 16.58 -5.49 14.05
N ARG A 285 15.76 -6.20 14.80
CA ARG A 285 16.19 -7.40 15.57
C ARG A 285 16.68 -8.53 14.66
N ALA A 286 16.14 -8.65 13.47
CA ALA A 286 16.58 -9.60 12.46
C ALA A 286 17.87 -9.16 11.72
N GLY A 287 18.45 -8.02 12.07
CA GLY A 287 19.64 -7.49 11.40
C GLY A 287 19.38 -6.94 9.99
N VAL A 288 18.12 -6.69 9.63
CA VAL A 288 17.76 -6.08 8.37
C VAL A 288 18.08 -4.59 8.41
N PRO A 289 18.75 -4.00 7.38
CA PRO A 289 18.87 -2.56 7.26
C PRO A 289 17.45 -1.95 7.16
N ALA A 290 16.99 -1.29 8.20
CA ALA A 290 15.64 -0.76 8.25
C ALA A 290 15.59 0.65 8.83
N VAL A 291 14.68 1.48 8.28
CA VAL A 291 14.38 2.83 8.76
C VAL A 291 12.90 2.89 9.15
N GLY A 292 12.62 3.28 10.38
CA GLY A 292 11.27 3.62 10.85
C GLY A 292 11.05 5.12 10.75
N ARG A 293 9.90 5.54 10.25
CA ARG A 293 9.49 6.94 10.13
C ARG A 293 8.14 7.15 10.79
N LEU A 294 8.00 8.25 11.52
CA LEU A 294 6.74 8.74 12.05
C LEU A 294 6.43 10.10 11.42
N VAL A 295 5.34 10.20 10.68
CA VAL A 295 4.88 11.46 10.10
C VAL A 295 3.89 12.09 11.08
N ALA A 296 4.38 13.06 11.85
CA ALA A 296 3.61 13.72 12.89
C ALA A 296 2.42 14.52 12.35
N GLY A 297 1.31 14.54 13.10
CA GLY A 297 0.12 15.32 12.79
C GLY A 297 -0.72 14.81 11.62
N THR A 298 -0.45 13.57 11.12
CA THR A 298 -1.16 12.98 9.99
C THR A 298 -1.99 11.78 10.41
N CYS A 299 -3.18 11.61 9.80
CA CYS A 299 -3.98 10.40 9.88
C CYS A 299 -3.49 9.35 8.87
N HIS A 300 -4.12 8.21 8.81
CA HIS A 300 -3.81 7.13 7.86
C HIS A 300 -3.64 7.63 6.42
N GLY A 301 -2.45 7.47 5.84
CA GLY A 301 -2.11 7.94 4.49
C GLY A 301 -2.17 9.47 4.30
N GLY A 302 -2.35 10.25 5.36
CA GLY A 302 -2.62 11.68 5.28
C GLY A 302 -1.47 12.50 4.68
N ASP A 303 -0.26 12.00 4.76
CA ASP A 303 0.93 12.61 4.17
C ASP A 303 0.97 12.51 2.62
N LEU A 304 0.19 11.59 2.04
CA LEU A 304 0.03 11.47 0.58
C LEU A 304 -1.31 12.00 0.07
N MET A 305 -2.38 11.84 0.86
CA MET A 305 -3.75 12.13 0.41
C MET A 305 -4.15 13.60 0.50
N PHE A 306 -3.44 14.44 1.27
CA PHE A 306 -3.80 15.85 1.44
C PHE A 306 -2.72 16.83 0.91
N PRO A 307 -2.26 16.69 -0.35
CA PRO A 307 -1.15 17.48 -0.88
C PRO A 307 -1.42 19.00 -0.86
N ALA A 308 -2.64 19.43 -1.17
CA ALA A 308 -2.99 20.85 -1.14
C ALA A 308 -3.09 21.41 0.29
N ALA A 309 -3.49 20.60 1.27
CA ALA A 309 -3.63 21.02 2.66
C ALA A 309 -2.30 20.95 3.44
N MET A 310 -1.38 20.09 3.03
CA MET A 310 -0.10 19.85 3.68
C MET A 310 1.02 19.67 2.64
N PRO A 311 1.29 20.69 1.79
CA PRO A 311 2.20 20.56 0.65
C PRO A 311 3.64 20.20 1.06
N ASP A 312 4.14 20.72 2.19
CA ASP A 312 5.48 20.42 2.67
C ASP A 312 5.61 18.99 3.18
N VAL A 313 4.56 18.45 3.82
CA VAL A 313 4.51 17.07 4.31
C VAL A 313 4.47 16.12 3.12
N PHE A 314 3.57 16.36 2.15
CA PHE A 314 3.50 15.58 0.90
C PHE A 314 4.85 15.59 0.17
N ALA A 315 5.44 16.76 -0.05
CA ALA A 315 6.73 16.88 -0.73
C ALA A 315 7.86 16.18 0.05
N SER A 316 7.79 16.14 1.38
CA SER A 316 8.74 15.41 2.22
C SER A 316 8.61 13.90 2.02
N SER A 317 7.40 13.35 2.05
CA SER A 317 7.13 11.93 1.85
C SER A 317 7.57 11.48 0.43
N VAL A 318 7.28 12.30 -0.59
CA VAL A 318 7.75 12.02 -1.97
C VAL A 318 9.28 12.03 -2.07
N ARG A 319 9.95 13.04 -1.47
CA ARG A 319 11.44 13.08 -1.48
C ARG A 319 12.04 11.87 -0.80
N ASP A 320 11.42 11.41 0.29
CA ASP A 320 11.90 10.26 1.03
C ASP A 320 11.79 8.97 0.24
N LEU A 321 10.60 8.69 -0.29
CA LEU A 321 10.36 7.52 -1.13
C LEU A 321 11.26 7.54 -2.38
N SER A 322 11.35 8.70 -3.05
CA SER A 322 12.23 8.88 -4.21
C SER A 322 13.72 8.69 -3.85
N GLY A 323 14.15 9.22 -2.70
CA GLY A 323 15.51 9.08 -2.20
C GLY A 323 15.86 7.62 -1.94
N PHE A 324 14.98 6.89 -1.27
CA PHE A 324 15.15 5.46 -1.03
C PHE A 324 15.16 4.65 -2.34
N ALA A 325 14.25 4.93 -3.26
CA ALA A 325 14.23 4.25 -4.56
C ALA A 325 15.53 4.42 -5.34
N LYS A 326 16.19 5.58 -5.23
CA LYS A 326 17.47 5.87 -5.89
C LYS A 326 18.68 5.23 -5.20
N ASN A 327 18.61 5.09 -3.88
CA ASN A 327 19.71 4.57 -3.07
C ASN A 327 19.14 3.73 -1.91
N PRO A 328 18.73 2.50 -2.17
CA PRO A 328 18.07 1.66 -1.16
C PRO A 328 19.00 1.15 -0.06
N GLY A 329 20.31 1.29 -0.20
CA GLY A 329 21.31 0.87 0.79
C GLY A 329 22.47 0.10 0.19
#